data_f01ea37e5a60b9b3469d9421fe47bf74
#
_entry.id   f01ea37e5a60b9b3469d9421fe47bf74
#
_cell.length_a   1.000
_cell.length_b   1.000
_cell.length_c   1.000
_cell.angle_alpha   90.00
_cell.angle_beta   90.00
_cell.angle_gamma   90.00
#
_symmetry.space_group_name_H-M   'P 1'
#
loop_
_entity.id
_entity.type
_entity.pdbx_description
1 polymer ?
#
loop_
_entity_poly.entity_id
_entity_poly.type
_entity_poly.pdbx_seq_one_letter_code
_entity_poly.pdbx_strand_id
1 'polypeptide(L)'
;MFGLGTIINTAAILVGGVLGMFFGRLLKQRHQETLTRVCGVCVLFIGIGGALEQMVQIQDSALVSGKAMLIVITLALGGLIGEICNVEGGFERFGQWLKVKTGNARDRSFVEGFVTASLTVCIGAMAIVGALQDGLERDPSTLMTKAVLDLVIIMVMTSSLGKGCIFSAIPVAVFQGSITCLAGLVKPLMTQQALGNLSLVGSILIFCVGINLVWEKRIRVANLLPAIVLAVAAAFLPVSFS
;
A
#
# COMPACT_ATOMS: atom_id res chain seq x y z
N MET A 1 19.88 -10.19 -11.02
CA MET A 1 19.44 -9.44 -12.24
C MET A 1 18.83 -8.14 -11.72
N PHE A 2 19.18 -7.00 -12.31
CA PHE A 2 18.64 -5.69 -11.87
C PHE A 2 17.12 -5.63 -12.10
N GLY A 3 16.36 -5.23 -11.08
CA GLY A 3 14.89 -5.09 -11.16
C GLY A 3 14.10 -6.41 -11.20
N LEU A 4 14.74 -7.55 -10.92
CA LEU A 4 14.09 -8.86 -10.96
C LEU A 4 12.96 -8.97 -9.94
N GLY A 5 13.17 -8.46 -8.72
CA GLY A 5 12.16 -8.47 -7.67
C GLY A 5 10.90 -7.69 -8.05
N THR A 6 11.07 -6.52 -8.65
CA THR A 6 9.95 -5.70 -9.15
C THR A 6 9.17 -6.42 -10.24
N ILE A 7 9.87 -7.09 -11.18
CA ILE A 7 9.22 -7.86 -12.25
C ILE A 7 8.43 -9.03 -11.66
N ILE A 8 9.03 -9.78 -10.72
CA ILE A 8 8.37 -10.91 -10.06
C ILE A 8 7.12 -10.44 -9.30
N ASN A 9 7.22 -9.35 -8.53
CA ASN A 9 6.08 -8.84 -7.78
C ASN A 9 4.95 -8.37 -8.71
N THR A 10 5.28 -7.64 -9.77
CA THR A 10 4.29 -7.20 -10.77
C THR A 10 3.61 -8.40 -11.45
N ALA A 11 4.39 -9.42 -11.82
CA ALA A 11 3.86 -10.64 -12.41
C ALA A 11 2.95 -11.41 -11.43
N ALA A 12 3.33 -11.47 -10.14
CA ALA A 12 2.53 -12.10 -9.08
C ALA A 12 1.17 -11.41 -8.91
N ILE A 13 1.12 -10.08 -8.96
CA ILE A 13 -0.14 -9.31 -8.93
C ILE A 13 -1.02 -9.65 -10.14
N LEU A 14 -0.45 -9.74 -11.35
CA LEU A 14 -1.21 -10.11 -12.55
C LEU A 14 -1.75 -11.54 -12.43
N VAL A 15 -0.93 -12.50 -12.00
CA VAL A 15 -1.34 -13.90 -11.81
C VAL A 15 -2.41 -14.00 -10.73
N GLY A 16 -2.21 -13.37 -9.58
CA GLY A 16 -3.18 -13.33 -8.49
C GLY A 16 -4.52 -12.73 -8.96
N GLY A 17 -4.46 -11.65 -9.72
CA GLY A 17 -5.65 -11.01 -10.29
C GLY A 17 -6.39 -11.92 -11.28
N VAL A 18 -5.67 -12.60 -12.17
CA VAL A 18 -6.30 -13.56 -13.11
C VAL A 18 -6.94 -14.71 -12.36
N LEU A 19 -6.24 -15.30 -11.39
CA LEU A 19 -6.80 -16.36 -10.53
C LEU A 19 -8.03 -15.86 -9.77
N GLY A 20 -7.98 -14.66 -9.21
CA GLY A 20 -9.10 -14.03 -8.52
C GLY A 20 -10.33 -13.83 -9.42
N MET A 21 -10.13 -13.50 -10.70
CA MET A 21 -11.25 -13.44 -11.66
C MET A 21 -11.93 -14.79 -11.88
N PHE A 22 -11.15 -15.89 -11.97
CA PHE A 22 -11.72 -17.22 -12.11
C PHE A 22 -12.52 -17.60 -10.87
N PHE A 23 -11.94 -17.43 -9.68
CA PHE A 23 -12.64 -17.70 -8.42
C PHE A 23 -13.87 -16.81 -8.23
N GLY A 24 -13.77 -15.52 -8.55
CA GLY A 24 -14.88 -14.58 -8.44
C GLY A 24 -16.10 -14.96 -9.27
N ARG A 25 -15.91 -15.59 -10.44
CA ARG A 25 -17.00 -16.08 -11.28
C ARG A 25 -17.76 -17.27 -10.68
N LEU A 26 -17.10 -18.05 -9.81
CA LEU A 26 -17.70 -19.21 -9.15
C LEU A 26 -18.45 -18.79 -7.87
N LEU A 27 -18.22 -17.57 -7.37
CA LEU A 27 -18.78 -17.08 -6.13
C LEU A 27 -20.08 -16.29 -6.37
N LYS A 28 -21.11 -16.59 -5.57
CA LYS A 28 -22.32 -15.76 -5.51
C LYS A 28 -21.99 -14.41 -4.83
N GLN A 29 -22.74 -13.37 -5.13
CA GLN A 29 -22.55 -12.02 -4.58
C GLN A 29 -22.40 -12.02 -3.06
N ARG A 30 -23.21 -12.79 -2.33
CA ARG A 30 -23.11 -12.94 -0.86
C ARG A 30 -21.71 -13.41 -0.42
N HIS A 31 -21.10 -14.34 -1.17
CA HIS A 31 -19.74 -14.83 -0.84
C HIS A 31 -18.69 -13.76 -1.11
N GLN A 32 -18.85 -12.99 -2.21
CA GLN A 32 -17.94 -11.88 -2.54
C GLN A 32 -17.99 -10.81 -1.46
N GLU A 33 -19.18 -10.40 -0.99
CA GLU A 33 -19.33 -9.45 0.12
C GLU A 33 -18.67 -9.94 1.42
N THR A 34 -18.87 -11.22 1.74
CA THR A 34 -18.21 -11.83 2.91
C THR A 34 -16.69 -11.81 2.77
N LEU A 35 -16.15 -12.18 1.60
CA LEU A 35 -14.72 -12.15 1.34
C LEU A 35 -14.14 -10.73 1.41
N THR A 36 -14.86 -9.73 0.88
CA THR A 36 -14.44 -8.32 1.00
C THR A 36 -14.28 -7.91 2.46
N ARG A 37 -15.27 -8.24 3.30
CA ARG A 37 -15.23 -7.93 4.74
C ARG A 37 -14.12 -8.69 5.46
N VAL A 38 -13.95 -9.98 5.17
CA VAL A 38 -12.85 -10.79 5.74
C VAL A 38 -11.49 -10.22 5.32
N CYS A 39 -11.33 -9.87 4.03
CA CYS A 39 -10.13 -9.20 3.55
C CYS A 39 -9.88 -7.89 4.29
N GLY A 40 -10.93 -7.08 4.51
CA GLY A 40 -10.86 -5.85 5.30
C GLY A 40 -10.37 -6.10 6.72
N VAL A 41 -10.89 -7.13 7.40
CA VAL A 41 -10.42 -7.51 8.75
C VAL A 41 -8.94 -7.91 8.72
N CYS A 42 -8.50 -8.71 7.75
CA CYS A 42 -7.08 -9.07 7.62
C CYS A 42 -6.21 -7.83 7.43
N VAL A 43 -6.63 -6.90 6.56
CA VAL A 43 -5.91 -5.64 6.29
C VAL A 43 -5.86 -4.75 7.54
N LEU A 44 -6.93 -4.69 8.35
CA LEU A 44 -6.94 -4.00 9.65
C LEU A 44 -5.86 -4.56 10.58
N PHE A 45 -5.79 -5.89 10.73
CA PHE A 45 -4.80 -6.52 11.60
C PHE A 45 -3.37 -6.33 11.11
N ILE A 46 -3.13 -6.36 9.80
CA ILE A 46 -1.82 -6.03 9.19
C ILE A 46 -1.44 -4.59 9.51
N GLY A 47 -2.37 -3.65 9.36
CA GLY A 47 -2.15 -2.24 9.69
C GLY A 47 -1.86 -2.01 11.17
N ILE A 48 -2.65 -2.62 12.06
CA ILE A 48 -2.42 -2.56 13.52
C ILE A 48 -1.06 -3.14 13.87
N GLY A 49 -0.73 -4.34 13.38
CA GLY A 49 0.53 -5.02 13.68
C GLY A 49 1.73 -4.18 13.27
N GLY A 50 1.75 -3.66 12.05
CA GLY A 50 2.84 -2.83 11.56
C GLY A 50 2.94 -1.47 12.26
N ALA A 51 1.82 -0.89 12.70
CA ALA A 51 1.84 0.34 13.50
C ALA A 51 2.40 0.09 14.90
N LEU A 52 1.95 -0.98 15.57
CA LEU A 52 2.42 -1.36 16.91
C LEU A 52 3.91 -1.68 16.92
N GLU A 53 4.42 -2.38 15.89
CA GLU A 53 5.85 -2.69 15.74
C GLU A 53 6.72 -1.43 15.79
N GLN A 54 6.24 -0.30 15.26
CA GLN A 54 6.97 0.95 15.21
C GLN A 54 6.68 1.90 16.39
N MET A 55 5.55 1.71 17.08
CA MET A 55 5.14 2.54 18.23
C MET A 55 5.69 1.99 19.55
N VAL A 56 5.78 0.67 19.69
CA VAL A 56 6.12 0.02 20.95
C VAL A 56 7.63 -0.22 20.99
N GLN A 57 8.28 0.27 22.06
CA GLN A 57 9.67 0.05 22.33
C GLN A 57 9.84 -0.54 23.73
N ILE A 58 10.87 -1.37 23.92
CA ILE A 58 11.23 -1.89 25.23
C ILE A 58 12.32 -0.97 25.80
N GLN A 59 12.00 -0.22 26.85
CA GLN A 59 12.97 0.56 27.64
C GLN A 59 12.93 0.08 29.08
N ASP A 60 14.10 -0.23 29.64
CA ASP A 60 14.25 -0.67 31.03
C ASP A 60 13.28 -1.80 31.45
N SER A 61 13.08 -2.79 30.57
CA SER A 61 12.13 -3.91 30.74
C SER A 61 10.65 -3.52 30.79
N ALA A 62 10.30 -2.29 30.45
CA ALA A 62 8.92 -1.82 30.30
C ALA A 62 8.58 -1.52 28.84
N LEU A 63 7.31 -1.76 28.47
CA LEU A 63 6.79 -1.36 27.16
C LEU A 63 6.45 0.14 27.20
N VAL A 64 7.11 0.91 26.35
CA VAL A 64 6.85 2.34 26.19
C VAL A 64 6.30 2.60 24.79
N SER A 65 5.23 3.35 24.72
CA SER A 65 4.66 3.80 23.44
C SER A 65 5.17 5.19 23.09
N GLY A 66 5.70 5.35 21.88
CA GLY A 66 6.21 6.61 21.38
C GLY A 66 5.63 6.99 20.01
N LYS A 67 6.12 8.09 19.45
CA LYS A 67 5.78 8.61 18.12
C LYS A 67 4.32 9.08 17.91
N ALA A 68 3.53 9.23 18.98
CA ALA A 68 2.15 9.71 18.88
C ALA A 68 2.07 11.09 18.20
N MET A 69 2.99 12.00 18.56
CA MET A 69 3.06 13.35 17.98
C MET A 69 3.41 13.32 16.49
N LEU A 70 4.31 12.41 16.07
CA LEU A 70 4.63 12.17 14.66
C LEU A 70 3.37 11.78 13.88
N ILE A 71 2.59 10.83 14.42
CA ILE A 71 1.35 10.34 13.78
C ILE A 71 0.38 11.50 13.58
N VAL A 72 0.08 12.26 14.65
CA VAL A 72 -0.90 13.36 14.60
C VAL A 72 -0.48 14.41 13.58
N ILE A 73 0.77 14.88 13.64
CA ILE A 73 1.26 15.94 12.77
C ILE A 73 1.29 15.49 11.32
N THR A 74 1.87 14.32 11.04
CA THR A 74 2.03 13.86 9.66
C THR A 74 0.70 13.53 9.00
N LEU A 75 -0.24 12.90 9.72
CA LEU A 75 -1.56 12.58 9.17
C LEU A 75 -2.42 13.84 8.99
N ALA A 76 -2.41 14.77 9.95
CA ALA A 76 -3.19 16.00 9.84
C ALA A 76 -2.68 16.88 8.68
N LEU A 77 -1.38 17.16 8.64
CA LEU A 77 -0.80 17.99 7.58
C LEU A 77 -0.82 17.27 6.23
N GLY A 78 -0.48 15.98 6.22
CA GLY A 78 -0.49 15.16 5.00
C GLY A 78 -1.88 15.04 4.41
N GLY A 79 -2.90 14.81 5.25
CA GLY A 79 -4.29 14.77 4.84
C GLY A 79 -4.77 16.12 4.27
N LEU A 80 -4.38 17.23 4.91
CA LEU A 80 -4.72 18.58 4.43
C LEU A 80 -4.08 18.86 3.05
N ILE A 81 -2.80 18.55 2.91
CA ILE A 81 -2.07 18.70 1.64
C ILE A 81 -2.72 17.82 0.55
N GLY A 82 -3.01 16.57 0.87
CA GLY A 82 -3.61 15.64 -0.08
C GLY A 82 -5.03 16.03 -0.49
N GLU A 83 -5.83 16.60 0.43
CA GLU A 83 -7.16 17.11 0.13
C GLU A 83 -7.09 18.36 -0.77
N ILE A 84 -6.15 19.27 -0.52
CA ILE A 84 -5.90 20.45 -1.38
C ILE A 84 -5.46 20.02 -2.78
N CYS A 85 -4.54 19.04 -2.87
CA CYS A 85 -4.04 18.50 -4.14
C CYS A 85 -5.04 17.55 -4.81
N ASN A 86 -6.08 17.11 -4.09
CA ASN A 86 -7.06 16.13 -4.54
C ASN A 86 -6.39 14.87 -5.14
N VAL A 87 -5.50 14.25 -4.36
CA VAL A 87 -4.70 13.08 -4.79
C VAL A 87 -5.62 11.91 -5.14
N GLU A 88 -6.68 11.68 -4.34
CA GLU A 88 -7.65 10.62 -4.61
C GLU A 88 -8.38 10.81 -5.93
N GLY A 89 -8.78 12.04 -6.24
CA GLY A 89 -9.37 12.35 -7.54
C GLY A 89 -8.39 12.14 -8.70
N GLY A 90 -7.08 12.24 -8.46
CA GLY A 90 -6.03 11.87 -9.42
C GLY A 90 -6.03 10.36 -9.69
N PHE A 91 -6.03 9.54 -8.64
CA PHE A 91 -6.13 8.08 -8.74
C PHE A 91 -7.44 7.63 -9.40
N GLU A 92 -8.56 8.23 -9.03
CA GLU A 92 -9.86 7.93 -9.63
C GLU A 92 -9.89 8.27 -11.12
N ARG A 93 -9.36 9.43 -11.54
CA ARG A 93 -9.27 9.83 -12.97
C ARG A 93 -8.40 8.87 -13.76
N PHE A 94 -7.27 8.46 -13.19
CA PHE A 94 -6.41 7.46 -13.82
C PHE A 94 -7.10 6.10 -13.91
N GLY A 95 -7.80 5.67 -12.86
CA GLY A 95 -8.63 4.47 -12.86
C GLY A 95 -9.77 4.53 -13.89
N GLN A 96 -10.43 5.67 -14.04
CA GLN A 96 -11.46 5.88 -15.08
C GLN A 96 -10.87 5.79 -16.50
N TRP A 97 -9.73 6.40 -16.72
CA TRP A 97 -9.02 6.30 -17.99
C TRP A 97 -8.67 4.84 -18.32
N LEU A 98 -8.11 4.11 -17.36
CA LEU A 98 -7.81 2.68 -17.52
C LEU A 98 -9.09 1.87 -17.82
N LYS A 99 -10.17 2.11 -17.09
CA LYS A 99 -11.47 1.46 -17.26
C LYS A 99 -11.97 1.59 -18.70
N VAL A 100 -11.90 2.79 -19.27
CA VAL A 100 -12.33 3.05 -20.65
C VAL A 100 -11.36 2.39 -21.64
N LYS A 101 -10.04 2.59 -21.44
CA LYS A 101 -8.99 2.10 -22.34
C LYS A 101 -8.98 0.57 -22.45
N THR A 102 -9.34 -0.13 -21.37
CA THR A 102 -9.35 -1.60 -21.28
C THR A 102 -10.69 -2.23 -21.61
N GLY A 103 -11.66 -1.44 -22.10
CA GLY A 103 -12.97 -1.95 -22.50
C GLY A 103 -13.90 -2.36 -21.32
N ASN A 104 -13.54 -1.98 -20.09
CA ASN A 104 -14.32 -2.28 -18.89
C ASN A 104 -15.31 -1.17 -18.51
N ALA A 105 -15.76 -0.36 -19.45
CA ALA A 105 -16.61 0.83 -19.22
C ALA A 105 -17.89 0.53 -18.42
N ARG A 106 -18.42 -0.70 -18.49
CA ARG A 106 -19.64 -1.13 -17.80
C ARG A 106 -19.40 -1.64 -16.37
N ASP A 107 -18.16 -1.87 -15.96
CA ASP A 107 -17.85 -2.38 -14.63
C ASP A 107 -17.89 -1.25 -13.60
N ARG A 108 -18.87 -1.27 -12.71
CA ARG A 108 -19.10 -0.20 -11.72
C ARG A 108 -18.04 -0.19 -10.61
N SER A 109 -17.54 -1.36 -10.22
CA SER A 109 -16.55 -1.52 -9.13
C SER A 109 -15.09 -1.38 -9.60
N PHE A 110 -14.84 -1.23 -10.90
CA PHE A 110 -13.50 -1.21 -11.48
C PHE A 110 -12.57 -0.17 -10.83
N VAL A 111 -13.04 1.08 -10.70
CA VAL A 111 -12.21 2.18 -10.18
C VAL A 111 -11.95 1.99 -8.69
N GLU A 112 -12.95 1.60 -7.93
CA GLU A 112 -12.83 1.31 -6.51
C GLU A 112 -11.85 0.15 -6.26
N GLY A 113 -12.00 -0.96 -6.97
CA GLY A 113 -11.08 -2.09 -6.90
C GLY A 113 -9.66 -1.71 -7.28
N PHE A 114 -9.48 -0.91 -8.34
CA PHE A 114 -8.17 -0.40 -8.75
C PHE A 114 -7.52 0.46 -7.66
N VAL A 115 -8.24 1.46 -7.13
CA VAL A 115 -7.70 2.39 -6.13
C VAL A 115 -7.38 1.64 -4.84
N THR A 116 -8.32 0.84 -4.34
CA THR A 116 -8.15 0.09 -3.08
C THR A 116 -6.98 -0.90 -3.16
N ALA A 117 -6.92 -1.69 -4.24
CA ALA A 117 -5.83 -2.64 -4.46
C ALA A 117 -4.48 -1.93 -4.59
N SER A 118 -4.41 -0.84 -5.38
CA SER A 118 -3.18 -0.06 -5.57
C SER A 118 -2.65 0.49 -4.24
N LEU A 119 -3.51 1.06 -3.41
CA LEU A 119 -3.13 1.57 -2.09
C LEU A 119 -2.65 0.44 -1.18
N THR A 120 -3.37 -0.70 -1.16
CA THR A 120 -3.01 -1.84 -0.31
C THR A 120 -1.62 -2.39 -0.62
N VAL A 121 -1.28 -2.54 -1.90
CA VAL A 121 -0.01 -3.18 -2.30
C VAL A 121 1.16 -2.22 -2.52
N CYS A 122 0.90 -0.91 -2.77
CA CYS A 122 1.97 0.08 -2.90
C CYS A 122 2.45 0.63 -1.57
N ILE A 123 1.57 0.73 -0.55
CA ILE A 123 1.90 1.31 0.74
C ILE A 123 2.61 0.26 1.61
N GLY A 124 3.79 0.62 2.10
CA GLY A 124 4.54 -0.20 3.04
C GLY A 124 6.05 -0.14 2.85
N ALA A 125 6.79 -0.24 3.97
CA ALA A 125 8.25 -0.19 3.98
C ALA A 125 8.87 -1.32 3.15
N MET A 126 8.25 -2.50 3.11
CA MET A 126 8.73 -3.67 2.38
C MET A 126 8.85 -3.43 0.87
N ALA A 127 7.94 -2.62 0.29
CA ALA A 127 8.01 -2.24 -1.12
C ALA A 127 9.23 -1.37 -1.41
N ILE A 128 9.56 -0.44 -0.51
CA ILE A 128 10.68 0.50 -0.66
C ILE A 128 12.01 -0.21 -0.36
N VAL A 129 12.10 -0.89 0.78
CA VAL A 129 13.33 -1.62 1.18
C VAL A 129 13.68 -2.68 0.14
N GLY A 130 12.70 -3.47 -0.28
CA GLY A 130 12.92 -4.49 -1.30
C GLY A 130 13.34 -3.91 -2.66
N ALA A 131 12.73 -2.78 -3.08
CA ALA A 131 13.14 -2.11 -4.31
C ALA A 131 14.56 -1.52 -4.22
N LEU A 132 14.96 -1.01 -3.05
CA LEU A 132 16.34 -0.54 -2.81
C LEU A 132 17.34 -1.71 -2.85
N GLN A 133 17.04 -2.84 -2.19
CA GLN A 133 17.90 -4.03 -2.21
C GLN A 133 18.03 -4.59 -3.63
N ASP A 134 16.93 -4.70 -4.36
CA ASP A 134 16.92 -5.15 -5.76
C ASP A 134 17.75 -4.22 -6.67
N GLY A 135 17.70 -2.90 -6.43
CA GLY A 135 18.45 -1.91 -7.20
C GLY A 135 19.94 -1.81 -6.87
N LEU A 136 20.31 -1.92 -5.60
CA LEU A 136 21.69 -1.71 -5.13
C LEU A 136 22.48 -3.01 -5.00
N GLU A 137 21.85 -4.03 -4.41
CA GLU A 137 22.48 -5.30 -4.03
C GLU A 137 22.14 -6.42 -5.02
N ARG A 138 21.18 -6.17 -5.94
CA ARG A 138 20.62 -7.15 -6.87
C ARG A 138 19.99 -8.34 -6.15
N ASP A 139 19.53 -8.10 -4.91
CA ASP A 139 18.86 -9.09 -4.07
C ASP A 139 17.33 -8.92 -4.18
N PRO A 140 16.60 -9.83 -4.85
CA PRO A 140 15.16 -9.78 -5.00
C PRO A 140 14.40 -10.41 -3.83
N SER A 141 15.06 -10.97 -2.81
CA SER A 141 14.44 -11.84 -1.79
C SER A 141 13.27 -11.18 -1.07
N THR A 142 13.41 -9.92 -0.66
CA THR A 142 12.35 -9.15 0.00
C THR A 142 11.14 -8.94 -0.93
N LEU A 143 11.37 -8.60 -2.19
CA LEU A 143 10.28 -8.43 -3.16
C LEU A 143 9.67 -9.77 -3.59
N MET A 144 10.41 -10.88 -3.57
CA MET A 144 9.85 -12.22 -3.80
C MET A 144 8.90 -12.62 -2.66
N THR A 145 9.28 -12.37 -1.42
CA THR A 145 8.40 -12.60 -0.26
C THR A 145 7.14 -11.74 -0.38
N LYS A 146 7.31 -10.46 -0.72
CA LYS A 146 6.20 -9.55 -0.98
C LYS A 146 5.31 -10.02 -2.13
N ALA A 147 5.89 -10.56 -3.20
CA ALA A 147 5.16 -11.06 -4.36
C ALA A 147 4.17 -12.18 -3.98
N VAL A 148 4.56 -13.08 -3.07
CA VAL A 148 3.65 -14.12 -2.55
C VAL A 148 2.49 -13.50 -1.78
N LEU A 149 2.76 -12.52 -0.94
CA LEU A 149 1.73 -11.81 -0.17
C LEU A 149 0.79 -11.05 -1.10
N ASP A 150 1.33 -10.27 -2.03
CA ASP A 150 0.55 -9.47 -2.98
C ASP A 150 -0.30 -10.37 -3.90
N LEU A 151 0.23 -11.53 -4.33
CA LEU A 151 -0.53 -12.51 -5.12
C LEU A 151 -1.80 -12.94 -4.39
N VAL A 152 -1.66 -13.34 -3.11
CA VAL A 152 -2.80 -13.81 -2.31
C VAL A 152 -3.80 -12.67 -2.06
N ILE A 153 -3.30 -11.50 -1.66
CA ILE A 153 -4.15 -10.32 -1.40
C ILE A 153 -4.92 -9.93 -2.66
N ILE A 154 -4.24 -9.80 -3.79
CA ILE A 154 -4.87 -9.40 -5.06
C ILE A 154 -5.81 -10.48 -5.58
N MET A 155 -5.51 -11.77 -5.39
CA MET A 155 -6.42 -12.85 -5.73
C MET A 155 -7.75 -12.72 -4.96
N VAL A 156 -7.70 -12.49 -3.65
CA VAL A 156 -8.88 -12.31 -2.82
C VAL A 156 -9.62 -11.02 -3.18
N MET A 157 -8.90 -9.90 -3.32
CA MET A 157 -9.51 -8.61 -3.68
C MET A 157 -10.14 -8.65 -5.07
N THR A 158 -9.50 -9.29 -6.06
CA THR A 158 -10.08 -9.40 -7.40
C THR A 158 -11.34 -10.26 -7.41
N SER A 159 -11.38 -11.33 -6.61
CA SER A 159 -12.56 -12.18 -6.50
C SER A 159 -13.77 -11.48 -5.90
N SER A 160 -13.55 -10.42 -5.10
CA SER A 160 -14.61 -9.67 -4.40
C SER A 160 -14.88 -8.28 -5.01
N LEU A 161 -13.83 -7.50 -5.32
CA LEU A 161 -13.94 -6.13 -5.84
C LEU A 161 -13.88 -6.05 -7.38
N GLY A 162 -13.56 -7.17 -8.05
CA GLY A 162 -13.59 -7.25 -9.50
C GLY A 162 -12.27 -6.93 -10.19
N LYS A 163 -12.34 -6.79 -11.52
CA LYS A 163 -11.18 -6.76 -12.43
C LYS A 163 -10.25 -5.56 -12.21
N GLY A 164 -10.75 -4.47 -11.62
CA GLY A 164 -9.95 -3.27 -11.37
C GLY A 164 -8.68 -3.56 -10.55
N CYS A 165 -8.75 -4.52 -9.63
CA CYS A 165 -7.64 -4.88 -8.77
C CYS A 165 -6.39 -5.37 -9.53
N ILE A 166 -6.55 -6.02 -10.69
CA ILE A 166 -5.44 -6.51 -11.52
C ILE A 166 -4.56 -5.36 -11.98
N PHE A 167 -5.18 -4.23 -12.28
CA PHE A 167 -4.49 -3.05 -12.80
C PHE A 167 -3.63 -2.33 -11.75
N SER A 168 -3.70 -2.74 -10.47
CA SER A 168 -2.75 -2.31 -9.45
C SER A 168 -1.30 -2.72 -9.76
N ALA A 169 -1.11 -3.68 -10.66
CA ALA A 169 0.20 -4.03 -11.21
C ALA A 169 0.92 -2.82 -11.83
N ILE A 170 0.17 -1.87 -12.44
CA ILE A 170 0.74 -0.69 -13.09
C ILE A 170 1.38 0.27 -12.07
N PRO A 171 0.64 0.79 -11.06
CA PRO A 171 1.26 1.66 -10.06
C PRO A 171 2.36 0.94 -9.25
N VAL A 172 2.26 -0.36 -9.01
CA VAL A 172 3.33 -1.13 -8.35
C VAL A 172 4.59 -1.17 -9.22
N ALA A 173 4.46 -1.51 -10.50
CA ALA A 173 5.59 -1.55 -11.43
C ALA A 173 6.26 -0.16 -11.54
N VAL A 174 5.48 0.90 -11.65
CA VAL A 174 5.99 2.28 -11.72
C VAL A 174 6.66 2.68 -10.40
N PHE A 175 6.01 2.44 -9.26
CA PHE A 175 6.51 2.83 -7.96
C PHE A 175 7.78 2.08 -7.58
N GLN A 176 7.75 0.75 -7.56
CA GLN A 176 8.92 -0.08 -7.23
C GLN A 176 10.02 0.07 -8.27
N GLY A 177 9.67 0.08 -9.57
CA GLY A 177 10.61 0.29 -10.65
C GLY A 177 11.34 1.64 -10.56
N SER A 178 10.62 2.71 -10.23
CA SER A 178 11.23 4.03 -10.00
C SER A 178 12.23 4.00 -8.82
N ILE A 179 11.86 3.37 -7.71
CA ILE A 179 12.75 3.25 -6.55
C ILE A 179 13.98 2.40 -6.89
N THR A 180 13.79 1.27 -7.57
CA THR A 180 14.88 0.40 -8.03
C THR A 180 15.84 1.16 -8.96
N CYS A 181 15.32 1.89 -9.95
CA CYS A 181 16.14 2.68 -10.86
C CYS A 181 16.86 3.84 -10.19
N LEU A 182 16.23 4.48 -9.21
CA LEU A 182 16.75 5.64 -8.48
C LEU A 182 17.35 5.25 -7.13
N ALA A 183 17.66 3.97 -6.91
CA ALA A 183 18.07 3.44 -5.61
C ALA A 183 19.28 4.17 -5.02
N GLY A 184 20.26 4.56 -5.84
CA GLY A 184 21.42 5.34 -5.39
C GLY A 184 21.07 6.73 -4.86
N LEU A 185 20.03 7.37 -5.39
CA LEU A 185 19.53 8.67 -4.92
C LEU A 185 18.61 8.55 -3.72
N VAL A 186 17.83 7.47 -3.65
CA VAL A 186 16.84 7.24 -2.60
C VAL A 186 17.48 6.70 -1.31
N LYS A 187 18.55 5.87 -1.42
CA LYS A 187 19.21 5.24 -0.28
C LYS A 187 19.61 6.21 0.85
N PRO A 188 20.26 7.36 0.59
CA PRO A 188 20.65 8.27 1.67
C PRO A 188 19.45 8.89 2.41
N LEU A 189 18.27 8.92 1.80
CA LEU A 189 17.03 9.40 2.42
C LEU A 189 16.35 8.33 3.29
N MET A 190 16.68 7.06 3.11
CA MET A 190 16.05 5.92 3.79
C MET A 190 16.89 5.46 4.99
N THR A 191 17.09 6.37 5.94
CA THR A 191 17.69 6.03 7.24
C THR A 191 16.77 5.07 8.01
N GLN A 192 17.29 4.38 9.03
CA GLN A 192 16.48 3.51 9.89
C GLN A 192 15.28 4.26 10.49
N GLN A 193 15.48 5.51 10.90
CA GLN A 193 14.43 6.36 11.44
C GLN A 193 13.40 6.72 10.34
N ALA A 194 13.84 7.07 9.14
CA ALA A 194 12.95 7.37 8.01
C ALA A 194 12.11 6.14 7.62
N LEU A 195 12.71 4.95 7.55
CA LEU A 195 12.03 3.70 7.27
C LEU A 195 11.02 3.34 8.37
N GLY A 196 11.40 3.52 9.64
CA GLY A 196 10.50 3.29 10.78
C GLY A 196 9.30 4.25 10.77
N ASN A 197 9.51 5.54 10.47
CA ASN A 197 8.45 6.52 10.36
C ASN A 197 7.51 6.24 9.17
N LEU A 198 8.10 5.86 8.02
CA LEU A 198 7.36 5.45 6.83
C LEU A 198 6.52 4.20 7.10
N SER A 199 7.11 3.19 7.76
CA SER A 199 6.41 1.96 8.14
C SER A 199 5.23 2.25 9.06
N LEU A 200 5.42 3.11 10.06
CA LEU A 200 4.39 3.53 11.00
C LEU A 200 3.20 4.19 10.28
N VAL A 201 3.47 5.27 9.56
CA VAL A 201 2.41 6.03 8.88
C VAL A 201 1.78 5.18 7.77
N GLY A 202 2.58 4.44 7.00
CA GLY A 202 2.08 3.52 5.99
C GLY A 202 1.14 2.45 6.57
N SER A 203 1.48 1.87 7.72
CA SER A 203 0.63 0.89 8.41
C SER A 203 -0.70 1.48 8.87
N ILE A 204 -0.71 2.75 9.32
CA ILE A 204 -1.95 3.46 9.64
C ILE A 204 -2.81 3.69 8.39
N LEU A 205 -2.19 4.01 7.24
CA LEU A 205 -2.93 4.12 5.98
C LEU A 205 -3.51 2.77 5.55
N ILE A 206 -2.77 1.67 5.72
CA ILE A 206 -3.27 0.30 5.47
C ILE A 206 -4.47 0.00 6.39
N PHE A 207 -4.41 0.38 7.66
CA PHE A 207 -5.55 0.27 8.58
C PHE A 207 -6.76 1.04 8.06
N CYS A 208 -6.59 2.26 7.55
CA CYS A 208 -7.67 3.06 6.95
C CYS A 208 -8.26 2.38 5.69
N VAL A 209 -7.44 1.70 4.87
CA VAL A 209 -7.94 0.86 3.76
C VAL A 209 -8.81 -0.28 4.29
N GLY A 210 -8.37 -0.96 5.36
CA GLY A 210 -9.14 -2.01 6.01
C GLY A 210 -10.50 -1.52 6.52
N ILE A 211 -10.57 -0.32 7.11
CA ILE A 211 -11.83 0.33 7.49
C ILE A 211 -12.77 0.45 6.28
N ASN A 212 -12.25 0.96 5.16
CA ASN A 212 -13.05 1.14 3.95
C ASN A 212 -13.57 -0.18 3.35
N LEU A 213 -12.84 -1.28 3.54
CA LEU A 213 -13.28 -2.59 3.07
C LEU A 213 -14.39 -3.20 3.96
N VAL A 214 -14.39 -2.89 5.27
CA VAL A 214 -15.38 -3.44 6.22
C VAL A 214 -16.64 -2.59 6.28
N TRP A 215 -16.51 -1.24 6.31
CA TRP A 215 -17.60 -0.28 6.55
C TRP A 215 -17.93 0.61 5.35
N GLU A 216 -17.55 0.21 4.13
CA GLU A 216 -17.63 1.03 2.92
C GLU A 216 -16.70 2.26 2.96
N LYS A 217 -16.61 2.98 1.83
CA LYS A 217 -15.68 4.09 1.68
C LYS A 217 -16.00 5.25 2.63
N ARG A 218 -15.28 5.33 3.75
CA ARG A 218 -15.40 6.38 4.78
C ARG A 218 -14.22 7.35 4.78
N ILE A 219 -13.03 6.86 4.38
CA ILE A 219 -11.77 7.61 4.46
C ILE A 219 -11.17 7.73 3.07
N ARG A 220 -10.80 8.93 2.67
CA ARG A 220 -10.07 9.19 1.42
C ARG A 220 -8.59 8.88 1.61
N VAL A 221 -8.24 7.60 1.59
CA VAL A 221 -6.89 7.13 1.95
C VAL A 221 -5.82 7.67 1.02
N ALA A 222 -6.11 7.82 -0.27
CA ALA A 222 -5.14 8.39 -1.21
C ALA A 222 -4.77 9.85 -0.86
N ASN A 223 -5.69 10.62 -0.27
CA ASN A 223 -5.39 11.96 0.22
C ASN A 223 -4.49 11.98 1.47
N LEU A 224 -4.29 10.82 2.13
CA LEU A 224 -3.34 10.70 3.23
C LEU A 224 -1.92 10.34 2.75
N LEU A 225 -1.69 10.01 1.47
CA LEU A 225 -0.37 9.64 0.95
C LEU A 225 0.73 10.68 1.20
N PRO A 226 0.48 12.01 1.13
CA PRO A 226 1.50 13.00 1.49
C PRO A 226 2.03 12.85 2.91
N ALA A 227 1.26 12.24 3.84
CA ALA A 227 1.72 11.97 5.21
C ALA A 227 2.95 11.05 5.24
N ILE A 228 3.07 10.12 4.28
CA ILE A 228 4.25 9.24 4.15
C ILE A 228 5.50 10.06 3.84
N VAL A 229 5.39 11.04 2.94
CA VAL A 229 6.50 11.94 2.58
C VAL A 229 6.90 12.79 3.78
N LEU A 230 5.92 13.33 4.52
CA LEU A 230 6.16 14.11 5.73
C LEU A 230 6.80 13.26 6.83
N ALA A 231 6.41 11.99 6.97
CA ALA A 231 6.98 11.05 7.94
C ALA A 231 8.46 10.76 7.66
N VAL A 232 8.84 10.59 6.38
CA VAL A 232 10.24 10.46 5.97
C VAL A 232 11.00 11.75 6.22
N ALA A 233 10.43 12.91 5.86
CA ALA A 233 11.06 14.21 6.08
C ALA A 233 11.27 14.51 7.57
N ALA A 234 10.35 14.09 8.44
CA ALA A 234 10.44 14.26 9.90
C ALA A 234 11.67 13.55 10.50
N ALA A 235 12.21 12.51 9.84
CA ALA A 235 13.42 11.82 10.30
C ALA A 235 14.69 12.70 10.20
N PHE A 236 14.64 13.79 9.43
CA PHE A 236 15.76 14.72 9.25
C PHE A 236 15.62 16.00 10.09
N LEU A 237 14.52 16.14 10.81
CA LEU A 237 14.33 17.27 11.72
C LEU A 237 15.07 17.00 13.06
N PRO A 238 15.69 18.01 13.68
CA PRO A 238 16.38 17.87 14.96
C PRO A 238 15.41 17.79 16.16
N VAL A 239 14.20 17.27 15.93
CA VAL A 239 13.14 17.15 16.94
C VAL A 239 12.84 15.67 17.16
N SER A 240 13.03 15.21 18.40
CA SER A 240 12.56 13.86 18.77
C SER A 240 11.05 13.90 18.97
N PHE A 241 10.32 13.24 18.08
CA PHE A 241 8.88 13.00 18.22
C PHE A 241 8.65 11.77 19.12
N SER A 242 9.16 11.84 20.35
CA SER A 242 8.94 10.79 21.36
C SER A 242 7.56 10.89 21.99
#